data_57644bbe85adc4f46d3a2699362fad51
#
_entry.id   57644bbe85adc4f46d3a2699362fad51
#
_cell.length_a   1.000
_cell.length_b   1.000
_cell.length_c   1.000
_cell.angle_alpha   90.00
_cell.angle_beta   90.00
_cell.angle_gamma   90.00
#
_symmetry.space_group_name_H-M   'P 1'
#
loop_
_entity.id
_entity.type
_entity.pdbx_description
1 polymer ?
#
loop_
_entity_poly.entity_id
_entity_poly.type
_entity_poly.pdbx_seq_one_letter_code
_entity_poly.pdbx_strand_id
1 'polypeptide(L)'
;MSDDNNTTLTRRRFLTRGAMAASALALPYYIPASALGHDGAVAPSERIVMGGIGIGGRGSYDLGSMLAEQEVQWVAVCDVLKSRREAAKNRVDSRQGNKDCAVYADMRQLLAERTDVDAVLIATGDRWHALASILAMRAGKDVYCEKPACLTMAQGQTVVETARRYARVYQTGAQRLSEPNHVFAIEMARSGRLGQIHTAYADIRWRDGMRHDWLPAEPEPPKDELDWDVWLGPCPWRPYNQGYVNGGGWYHYYDFATDVAMWGAHSVAQALAGLDMTNVSFIEFEYEGPDATMVTRLSNGVKLVLFRVGGSVWEPCKFWHGACGERFDGPKGWVAAADDYSGP
;
A
#
# COMPACT_ATOMS: atom_id res chain seq x y z
N MET A 1 -74.55 29.36 6.23
CA MET A 1 -73.78 30.19 7.16
C MET A 1 -72.33 29.81 6.99
N SER A 2 -71.60 30.58 6.22
CA SER A 2 -70.22 30.43 5.92
C SER A 2 -69.42 31.37 6.81
N ASP A 3 -68.60 30.83 7.73
CA ASP A 3 -67.66 31.59 8.50
C ASP A 3 -66.35 31.69 7.73
N ASP A 4 -66.16 32.83 7.06
CA ASP A 4 -64.89 33.27 6.46
C ASP A 4 -63.95 33.74 7.59
N ASN A 5 -63.06 32.83 8.02
CA ASN A 5 -61.94 33.19 8.93
C ASN A 5 -60.80 33.83 8.14
N ASN A 6 -61.03 35.06 7.66
CA ASN A 6 -60.02 35.90 7.03
C ASN A 6 -59.14 36.54 8.12
N THR A 7 -58.12 35.80 8.63
CA THR A 7 -57.16 36.33 9.60
C THR A 7 -56.16 37.27 8.90
N THR A 8 -56.57 38.51 8.72
CA THR A 8 -55.68 39.59 8.25
C THR A 8 -54.47 39.73 9.18
N LEU A 9 -53.29 39.48 8.66
CA LEU A 9 -52.01 39.66 9.34
C LEU A 9 -51.84 41.19 9.66
N THR A 10 -52.06 41.56 10.92
CA THR A 10 -51.79 42.92 11.35
C THR A 10 -50.30 43.22 11.33
N ARG A 11 -49.92 44.48 11.02
CA ARG A 11 -48.50 44.94 10.98
C ARG A 11 -47.71 44.51 12.23
N ARG A 12 -48.36 44.53 13.38
CA ARG A 12 -47.76 44.12 14.66
C ARG A 12 -47.49 42.60 14.72
N ARG A 13 -48.41 41.74 14.23
CA ARG A 13 -48.21 40.30 14.16
C ARG A 13 -47.16 39.92 13.14
N PHE A 14 -47.04 40.64 12.03
CA PHE A 14 -45.97 40.43 11.04
C PHE A 14 -44.60 40.77 11.64
N LEU A 15 -44.46 41.91 12.32
CA LEU A 15 -43.19 42.29 12.97
C LEU A 15 -42.82 41.36 14.11
N THR A 16 -43.80 40.89 14.91
CA THR A 16 -43.49 39.93 15.99
C THR A 16 -43.07 38.55 15.45
N ARG A 17 -43.70 38.06 14.38
CA ARG A 17 -43.31 36.80 13.72
C ARG A 17 -41.96 36.97 12.99
N GLY A 18 -41.69 38.12 12.40
CA GLY A 18 -40.40 38.42 11.79
C GLY A 18 -39.28 38.51 12.84
N ALA A 19 -39.53 39.11 14.00
CA ALA A 19 -38.56 39.16 15.08
C ALA A 19 -38.28 37.76 15.70
N MET A 20 -39.31 36.90 15.84
CA MET A 20 -39.13 35.54 16.31
C MET A 20 -38.40 34.65 15.29
N ALA A 21 -38.62 34.86 14.00
CA ALA A 21 -37.86 34.16 12.94
C ALA A 21 -36.38 34.65 12.90
N ALA A 22 -36.15 35.93 13.08
CA ALA A 22 -34.78 36.49 13.13
C ALA A 22 -34.03 36.07 14.40
N SER A 23 -34.70 35.89 15.55
CA SER A 23 -34.05 35.35 16.75
C SER A 23 -33.72 33.86 16.67
N ALA A 24 -34.46 33.10 15.90
CA ALA A 24 -34.11 31.68 15.61
C ALA A 24 -32.87 31.56 14.70
N LEU A 25 -32.61 32.54 13.84
CA LEU A 25 -31.39 32.63 13.02
C LEU A 25 -30.18 33.21 13.75
N ALA A 26 -30.39 33.83 14.94
CA ALA A 26 -29.35 34.45 15.75
C ALA A 26 -28.83 33.53 16.89
N LEU A 27 -29.19 32.26 16.88
CA LEU A 27 -28.54 31.29 17.79
C LEU A 27 -27.04 31.21 17.42
N PRO A 28 -26.14 31.40 18.41
CA PRO A 28 -24.72 31.24 18.13
C PRO A 28 -24.48 29.83 17.59
N TYR A 29 -23.90 29.76 16.42
CA TYR A 29 -23.39 28.48 15.89
C TYR A 29 -22.30 28.01 16.86
N TYR A 30 -22.59 26.96 17.62
CA TYR A 30 -21.58 26.28 18.43
C TYR A 30 -20.80 25.38 17.52
N ILE A 31 -19.58 25.79 17.16
CA ILE A 31 -18.64 24.95 16.45
C ILE A 31 -17.76 24.26 17.52
N PRO A 32 -17.78 22.91 17.62
CA PRO A 32 -16.92 22.22 18.57
C PRO A 32 -15.44 22.57 18.36
N ALA A 33 -14.67 22.67 19.43
CA ALA A 33 -13.23 22.93 19.35
C ALA A 33 -12.48 21.92 18.45
N SER A 34 -12.91 20.65 18.46
CA SER A 34 -12.39 19.59 17.59
C SER A 34 -12.64 19.83 16.09
N ALA A 35 -13.72 20.53 15.71
CA ALA A 35 -13.98 20.89 14.31
C ALA A 35 -13.09 22.06 13.84
N LEU A 36 -12.49 22.80 14.78
CA LEU A 36 -11.56 23.90 14.52
C LEU A 36 -10.10 23.47 14.69
N GLY A 37 -9.82 22.20 14.96
CA GLY A 37 -8.46 21.72 15.20
C GLY A 37 -7.85 22.21 16.52
N HIS A 38 -8.67 22.59 17.51
CA HIS A 38 -8.21 22.96 18.83
C HIS A 38 -8.10 21.75 19.77
N ASP A 39 -7.38 21.91 20.88
CA ASP A 39 -7.19 20.89 21.93
C ASP A 39 -6.52 19.60 21.43
N GLY A 40 -5.62 19.69 20.44
CA GLY A 40 -4.88 18.56 19.87
C GLY A 40 -5.68 17.70 18.88
N ALA A 41 -6.90 18.11 18.50
CA ALA A 41 -7.67 17.46 17.45
C ALA A 41 -7.25 17.97 16.06
N VAL A 42 -7.22 17.09 15.06
CA VAL A 42 -7.05 17.48 13.66
C VAL A 42 -8.41 17.90 13.10
N ALA A 43 -8.50 19.10 12.54
CA ALA A 43 -9.75 19.56 11.91
C ALA A 43 -10.17 18.62 10.78
N PRO A 44 -11.47 18.38 10.55
CA PRO A 44 -11.93 17.50 9.46
C PRO A 44 -11.39 17.89 8.08
N SER A 45 -11.20 19.19 7.81
CA SER A 45 -10.63 19.71 6.56
C SER A 45 -9.14 19.41 6.37
N GLU A 46 -8.44 19.06 7.45
CA GLU A 46 -7.01 18.75 7.44
C GLU A 46 -6.74 17.24 7.45
N ARG A 47 -7.79 16.42 7.49
CA ARG A 47 -7.65 14.96 7.48
C ARG A 47 -7.54 14.42 6.07
N ILE A 48 -6.73 13.39 5.92
CA ILE A 48 -6.65 12.59 4.69
C ILE A 48 -7.75 11.55 4.74
N VAL A 49 -8.70 11.62 3.81
CA VAL A 49 -9.80 10.66 3.71
C VAL A 49 -9.34 9.45 2.92
N MET A 50 -9.34 8.28 3.57
CA MET A 50 -8.78 7.05 3.00
C MET A 50 -9.82 5.98 2.71
N GLY A 51 -9.55 5.24 1.62
CA GLY A 51 -10.18 3.96 1.29
C GLY A 51 -9.16 2.82 1.26
N GLY A 52 -9.60 1.60 1.53
CA GLY A 52 -8.72 0.42 1.46
C GLY A 52 -9.20 -0.59 0.42
N ILE A 53 -8.28 -1.15 -0.35
CA ILE A 53 -8.53 -2.14 -1.40
C ILE A 53 -7.62 -3.35 -1.16
N GLY A 54 -8.24 -4.53 -0.95
CA GLY A 54 -7.50 -5.75 -0.61
C GLY A 54 -7.07 -5.78 0.86
N ILE A 55 -8.02 -5.72 1.78
CA ILE A 55 -7.81 -5.51 3.22
C ILE A 55 -7.72 -6.85 4.01
N GLY A 56 -7.20 -7.89 3.37
CA GLY A 56 -6.81 -9.12 4.04
C GLY A 56 -5.32 -9.13 4.41
N GLY A 57 -4.88 -10.08 5.23
CA GLY A 57 -3.45 -10.30 5.52
C GLY A 57 -2.65 -9.01 5.77
N ARG A 58 -1.72 -8.70 4.87
CA ARG A 58 -0.87 -7.50 4.93
C ARG A 58 -1.71 -6.21 4.93
N GLY A 59 -2.74 -6.12 4.10
CA GLY A 59 -3.61 -4.95 4.05
C GLY A 59 -4.30 -4.63 5.38
N SER A 60 -4.64 -5.65 6.18
CA SER A 60 -5.17 -5.44 7.53
C SER A 60 -4.13 -4.87 8.49
N TYR A 61 -2.86 -5.27 8.35
CA TYR A 61 -1.75 -4.70 9.12
C TYR A 61 -1.55 -3.22 8.78
N ASP A 62 -1.42 -2.90 7.49
CA ASP A 62 -1.19 -1.53 7.03
C ASP A 62 -2.36 -0.60 7.35
N LEU A 63 -3.62 -1.08 7.16
CA LEU A 63 -4.81 -0.38 7.62
C LEU A 63 -4.72 -0.04 9.11
N GLY A 64 -4.27 -0.97 9.93
CA GLY A 64 -4.13 -0.74 11.37
C GLY A 64 -3.10 0.32 11.72
N SER A 65 -1.98 0.34 11.02
CA SER A 65 -0.94 1.35 11.19
C SER A 65 -1.42 2.74 10.79
N MET A 66 -2.03 2.86 9.61
CA MET A 66 -2.56 4.15 9.12
C MET A 66 -3.76 4.64 9.94
N LEU A 67 -4.62 3.72 10.42
CA LEU A 67 -5.78 4.05 11.26
C LEU A 67 -5.38 4.57 12.66
N ALA A 68 -4.13 4.40 13.06
CA ALA A 68 -3.61 4.96 14.30
C ALA A 68 -3.31 6.46 14.20
N GLU A 69 -3.08 6.97 12.99
CA GLU A 69 -2.74 8.37 12.74
C GLU A 69 -3.97 9.26 12.88
N GLN A 70 -3.81 10.41 13.52
CA GLN A 70 -4.92 11.34 13.81
C GLN A 70 -5.40 12.10 12.57
N GLU A 71 -4.51 12.26 11.60
CA GLU A 71 -4.77 12.92 10.33
C GLU A 71 -5.52 12.02 9.34
N VAL A 72 -5.69 10.74 9.66
CA VAL A 72 -6.32 9.77 8.75
C VAL A 72 -7.76 9.49 9.16
N GLN A 73 -8.66 9.63 8.19
CA GLN A 73 -10.06 9.24 8.33
C GLN A 73 -10.41 8.16 7.32
N TRP A 74 -10.73 6.96 7.79
CA TRP A 74 -11.17 5.86 6.93
C TRP A 74 -12.67 5.90 6.68
N VAL A 75 -13.07 5.83 5.42
CA VAL A 75 -14.49 5.94 5.03
C VAL A 75 -14.98 4.77 4.19
N ALA A 76 -14.08 3.93 3.65
CA ALA A 76 -14.46 2.79 2.83
C ALA A 76 -13.42 1.67 2.88
N VAL A 77 -13.88 0.43 2.75
CA VAL A 77 -13.06 -0.77 2.59
C VAL A 77 -13.59 -1.64 1.45
N CYS A 78 -12.69 -2.25 0.71
CA CYS A 78 -12.99 -3.15 -0.39
C CYS A 78 -12.16 -4.43 -0.29
N ASP A 79 -12.80 -5.57 -0.33
CA ASP A 79 -12.16 -6.87 -0.53
C ASP A 79 -13.14 -7.83 -1.22
N VAL A 80 -12.65 -8.67 -2.12
CA VAL A 80 -13.49 -9.67 -2.81
C VAL A 80 -14.02 -10.73 -1.85
N LEU A 81 -13.28 -11.02 -0.76
CA LEU A 81 -13.71 -11.91 0.31
C LEU A 81 -14.57 -11.17 1.33
N LYS A 82 -15.84 -11.60 1.47
CA LYS A 82 -16.81 -11.00 2.40
C LYS A 82 -16.29 -10.94 3.84
N SER A 83 -15.73 -12.01 4.33
CA SER A 83 -15.20 -12.08 5.70
C SER A 83 -14.11 -11.04 5.97
N ARG A 84 -13.25 -10.75 4.97
CA ARG A 84 -12.19 -9.75 5.10
C ARG A 84 -12.72 -8.33 5.11
N ARG A 85 -13.64 -7.99 4.18
CA ARG A 85 -14.23 -6.65 4.12
C ARG A 85 -15.08 -6.33 5.34
N GLU A 86 -15.82 -7.33 5.89
CA GLU A 86 -16.59 -7.17 7.12
C GLU A 86 -15.69 -6.99 8.36
N ALA A 87 -14.62 -7.77 8.47
CA ALA A 87 -13.64 -7.63 9.54
C ALA A 87 -12.96 -6.25 9.50
N ALA A 88 -12.58 -5.78 8.30
CA ALA A 88 -11.98 -4.47 8.12
C ALA A 88 -12.95 -3.33 8.49
N LYS A 89 -14.21 -3.41 8.04
CA LYS A 89 -15.27 -2.45 8.45
C LYS A 89 -15.39 -2.38 9.97
N ASN A 90 -15.55 -3.54 10.62
CA ASN A 90 -15.72 -3.59 12.07
C ASN A 90 -14.53 -2.96 12.81
N ARG A 91 -13.31 -3.15 12.30
CA ARG A 91 -12.10 -2.55 12.86
C ARG A 91 -12.10 -1.03 12.71
N VAL A 92 -12.45 -0.51 11.53
CA VAL A 92 -12.54 0.93 11.25
C VAL A 92 -13.61 1.57 12.13
N ASP A 93 -14.83 1.02 12.11
CA ASP A 93 -15.96 1.53 12.88
C ASP A 93 -15.67 1.57 14.38
N SER A 94 -15.06 0.49 14.91
CA SER A 94 -14.70 0.42 16.33
C SER A 94 -13.65 1.46 16.69
N ARG A 95 -12.66 1.69 15.83
CA ARG A 95 -11.58 2.67 16.10
C ARG A 95 -12.08 4.11 16.02
N GLN A 96 -12.98 4.41 15.06
CA GLN A 96 -13.54 5.74 14.85
C GLN A 96 -14.78 6.03 15.71
N GLY A 97 -15.33 5.02 16.39
CA GLY A 97 -16.50 5.17 17.27
C GLY A 97 -17.81 5.44 16.52
N ASN A 98 -17.93 4.99 15.27
CA ASN A 98 -19.11 5.13 14.42
C ASN A 98 -19.43 3.83 13.67
N LYS A 99 -20.30 3.88 12.65
CA LYS A 99 -20.65 2.77 11.77
C LYS A 99 -20.64 3.16 10.29
N ASP A 100 -19.91 4.20 9.95
CA ASP A 100 -20.03 4.92 8.68
C ASP A 100 -19.10 4.38 7.59
N CYS A 101 -18.21 3.43 7.92
CA CYS A 101 -17.33 2.82 6.95
C CYS A 101 -18.13 2.02 5.91
N ALA A 102 -18.10 2.47 4.65
CA ALA A 102 -18.73 1.78 3.53
C ALA A 102 -17.96 0.51 3.13
N VAL A 103 -18.69 -0.48 2.58
CA VAL A 103 -18.12 -1.78 2.21
C VAL A 103 -18.40 -2.07 0.74
N TYR A 104 -17.33 -2.50 0.03
CA TYR A 104 -17.39 -2.82 -1.39
C TYR A 104 -16.77 -4.20 -1.66
N ALA A 105 -17.36 -4.94 -2.60
CA ALA A 105 -16.76 -6.19 -3.11
C ALA A 105 -15.88 -5.94 -4.34
N ASP A 106 -16.12 -4.84 -5.05
CA ASP A 106 -15.41 -4.43 -6.26
C ASP A 106 -14.85 -3.01 -6.10
N MET A 107 -13.54 -2.86 -6.26
CA MET A 107 -12.87 -1.56 -6.15
C MET A 107 -13.34 -0.55 -7.19
N ARG A 108 -13.84 -1.00 -8.36
CA ARG A 108 -14.34 -0.11 -9.39
C ARG A 108 -15.57 0.66 -8.90
N GLN A 109 -16.42 0.00 -8.10
CA GLN A 109 -17.56 0.63 -7.47
C GLN A 109 -17.11 1.63 -6.38
N LEU A 110 -16.17 1.25 -5.51
CA LEU A 110 -15.60 2.17 -4.51
C LEU A 110 -15.05 3.44 -5.19
N LEU A 111 -14.24 3.27 -6.23
CA LEU A 111 -13.60 4.40 -6.93
C LEU A 111 -14.62 5.31 -7.63
N ALA A 112 -15.74 4.76 -8.11
CA ALA A 112 -16.79 5.53 -8.77
C ALA A 112 -17.70 6.28 -7.78
N GLU A 113 -18.03 5.66 -6.65
CA GLU A 113 -19.01 6.21 -5.70
C GLU A 113 -18.38 7.12 -4.64
N ARG A 114 -17.12 6.85 -4.21
CA ARG A 114 -16.46 7.59 -3.14
C ARG A 114 -15.57 8.70 -3.68
N THR A 115 -16.23 9.76 -4.15
CA THR A 115 -15.53 10.97 -4.63
C THR A 115 -14.82 11.74 -3.52
N ASP A 116 -15.24 11.53 -2.28
CA ASP A 116 -14.70 12.12 -1.05
C ASP A 116 -13.37 11.49 -0.57
N VAL A 117 -12.97 10.35 -1.10
CA VAL A 117 -11.68 9.70 -0.79
C VAL A 117 -10.54 10.47 -1.45
N ASP A 118 -9.51 10.83 -0.68
CA ASP A 118 -8.28 11.48 -1.16
C ASP A 118 -7.25 10.44 -1.61
N ALA A 119 -7.06 9.39 -0.82
CA ALA A 119 -6.04 8.38 -1.07
C ALA A 119 -6.55 6.96 -0.79
N VAL A 120 -5.93 5.97 -1.43
CA VAL A 120 -6.24 4.57 -1.22
C VAL A 120 -5.00 3.76 -0.84
N LEU A 121 -5.20 2.86 0.14
CA LEU A 121 -4.30 1.74 0.39
C LEU A 121 -4.67 0.59 -0.55
N ILE A 122 -3.70 0.09 -1.32
CA ILE A 122 -3.85 -1.10 -2.17
C ILE A 122 -2.92 -2.20 -1.64
N ALA A 123 -3.52 -3.29 -1.14
CA ALA A 123 -2.79 -4.45 -0.62
C ALA A 123 -3.45 -5.76 -1.07
N THR A 124 -3.82 -5.81 -2.32
CA THR A 124 -4.34 -6.98 -3.04
C THR A 124 -3.23 -8.03 -3.28
N GLY A 125 -3.48 -9.03 -4.10
CA GLY A 125 -2.40 -9.85 -4.66
C GLY A 125 -1.62 -9.07 -5.74
N ASP A 126 -0.34 -9.42 -5.93
CA ASP A 126 0.61 -8.73 -6.82
C ASP A 126 0.03 -8.43 -8.21
N ARG A 127 -0.74 -9.37 -8.77
CA ARG A 127 -1.40 -9.26 -10.07
C ARG A 127 -2.32 -8.05 -10.23
N TRP A 128 -2.88 -7.57 -9.12
CA TRP A 128 -3.78 -6.42 -9.12
C TRP A 128 -3.09 -5.08 -8.86
N HIS A 129 -1.87 -5.07 -8.26
CA HIS A 129 -1.23 -3.86 -7.76
C HIS A 129 -1.15 -2.76 -8.83
N ALA A 130 -0.60 -3.08 -10.01
CA ALA A 130 -0.46 -2.08 -11.08
C ALA A 130 -1.82 -1.60 -11.61
N LEU A 131 -2.74 -2.52 -11.93
CA LEU A 131 -4.04 -2.15 -12.50
C LEU A 131 -4.89 -1.37 -11.50
N ALA A 132 -4.94 -1.81 -10.23
CA ALA A 132 -5.67 -1.10 -9.18
C ALA A 132 -5.12 0.31 -8.96
N SER A 133 -3.79 0.46 -8.96
CA SER A 133 -3.12 1.76 -8.82
C SER A 133 -3.46 2.70 -10.00
N ILE A 134 -3.40 2.19 -11.23
CA ILE A 134 -3.76 2.95 -12.43
C ILE A 134 -5.22 3.43 -12.36
N LEU A 135 -6.15 2.54 -12.00
CA LEU A 135 -7.57 2.89 -11.87
C LEU A 135 -7.81 3.92 -10.78
N ALA A 136 -7.17 3.77 -9.62
CA ALA A 136 -7.27 4.72 -8.51
C ALA A 136 -6.73 6.12 -8.89
N MET A 137 -5.55 6.19 -9.48
CA MET A 137 -4.97 7.47 -9.93
C MET A 137 -5.81 8.14 -11.03
N ARG A 138 -6.40 7.37 -11.96
CA ARG A 138 -7.33 7.88 -12.96
C ARG A 138 -8.64 8.40 -12.36
N ALA A 139 -9.07 7.83 -11.21
CA ALA A 139 -10.19 8.33 -10.42
C ALA A 139 -9.80 9.52 -9.51
N GLY A 140 -8.60 10.06 -9.66
CA GLY A 140 -8.13 11.24 -8.90
C GLY A 140 -7.63 10.94 -7.49
N LYS A 141 -7.35 9.67 -7.14
CA LYS A 141 -6.89 9.26 -5.82
C LYS A 141 -5.37 9.15 -5.78
N ASP A 142 -4.76 9.57 -4.69
CA ASP A 142 -3.39 9.22 -4.36
C ASP A 142 -3.31 7.76 -3.91
N VAL A 143 -2.15 7.13 -4.04
CA VAL A 143 -2.01 5.68 -3.89
C VAL A 143 -0.84 5.32 -2.98
N TYR A 144 -1.12 4.55 -1.94
CA TYR A 144 -0.14 3.70 -1.29
C TYR A 144 -0.40 2.26 -1.73
N CYS A 145 0.56 1.67 -2.45
CA CYS A 145 0.42 0.31 -2.96
C CYS A 145 1.47 -0.61 -2.36
N GLU A 146 1.05 -1.75 -1.81
CA GLU A 146 1.99 -2.77 -1.33
C GLU A 146 2.92 -3.25 -2.44
N LYS A 147 4.07 -3.72 -2.02
CA LYS A 147 5.08 -4.30 -2.91
C LYS A 147 4.72 -5.77 -3.29
N PRO A 148 5.15 -6.23 -4.44
CA PRO A 148 5.78 -5.50 -5.54
C PRO A 148 4.77 -4.63 -6.29
N ALA A 149 5.19 -3.47 -6.76
CA ALA A 149 4.30 -2.50 -7.41
C ALA A 149 3.67 -3.02 -8.73
N CYS A 150 4.29 -4.02 -9.34
CA CYS A 150 3.87 -4.60 -10.63
C CYS A 150 4.49 -5.98 -10.84
N LEU A 151 3.90 -6.76 -11.77
CA LEU A 151 4.45 -8.04 -12.22
C LEU A 151 5.45 -7.90 -13.37
N THR A 152 5.32 -6.84 -14.19
CA THR A 152 6.17 -6.62 -15.36
C THR A 152 6.68 -5.18 -15.42
N MET A 153 7.80 -4.98 -16.12
CA MET A 153 8.35 -3.64 -16.34
C MET A 153 7.37 -2.73 -17.09
N ALA A 154 6.65 -3.25 -18.07
CA ALA A 154 5.64 -2.48 -18.80
C ALA A 154 4.51 -1.97 -17.89
N GLN A 155 4.05 -2.80 -16.94
CA GLN A 155 3.10 -2.36 -15.93
C GLN A 155 3.67 -1.25 -15.05
N GLY A 156 4.92 -1.41 -14.57
CA GLY A 156 5.59 -0.41 -13.75
C GLY A 156 5.75 0.93 -14.48
N GLN A 157 6.15 0.91 -15.74
CA GLN A 157 6.22 2.10 -16.58
C GLN A 157 4.86 2.78 -16.71
N THR A 158 3.79 2.02 -16.96
CA THR A 158 2.43 2.55 -17.03
C THR A 158 1.97 3.20 -15.73
N VAL A 159 2.34 2.61 -14.57
CA VAL A 159 2.05 3.21 -13.25
C VAL A 159 2.73 4.58 -13.12
N VAL A 160 4.04 4.67 -13.45
CA VAL A 160 4.80 5.93 -13.39
C VAL A 160 4.21 6.99 -14.32
N GLU A 161 3.91 6.61 -15.56
CA GLU A 161 3.29 7.52 -16.55
C GLU A 161 1.91 8.01 -16.09
N THR A 162 1.11 7.11 -15.49
CA THR A 162 -0.21 7.46 -14.95
C THR A 162 -0.09 8.42 -13.77
N ALA A 163 0.80 8.17 -12.82
CA ALA A 163 1.03 9.07 -11.68
C ALA A 163 1.39 10.49 -12.15
N ARG A 164 2.31 10.60 -13.12
CA ARG A 164 2.72 11.87 -13.69
C ARG A 164 1.59 12.55 -14.44
N ARG A 165 0.86 11.81 -15.30
CA ARG A 165 -0.21 12.35 -16.15
C ARG A 165 -1.37 12.90 -15.32
N TYR A 166 -1.74 12.21 -14.23
CA TYR A 166 -2.87 12.61 -13.39
C TYR A 166 -2.43 13.44 -12.16
N ALA A 167 -1.14 13.76 -12.08
CA ALA A 167 -0.54 14.50 -10.94
C ALA A 167 -0.93 13.89 -9.59
N ARG A 168 -0.80 12.56 -9.45
CA ARG A 168 -1.09 11.83 -8.22
C ARG A 168 0.18 11.41 -7.52
N VAL A 169 0.11 11.40 -6.19
CA VAL A 169 1.17 10.82 -5.37
C VAL A 169 1.05 9.30 -5.42
N TYR A 170 2.16 8.62 -5.68
CA TYR A 170 2.26 7.17 -5.65
C TYR A 170 3.41 6.74 -4.74
N GLN A 171 3.08 5.97 -3.71
CA GLN A 171 4.03 5.41 -2.76
C GLN A 171 3.99 3.89 -2.81
N THR A 172 5.13 3.25 -3.07
CA THR A 172 5.26 1.79 -2.92
C THR A 172 5.50 1.42 -1.46
N GLY A 173 4.90 0.33 -1.00
CA GLY A 173 5.04 -0.21 0.34
C GLY A 173 6.42 -0.81 0.65
N ALA A 174 7.47 -0.02 0.49
CA ALA A 174 8.84 -0.36 0.85
C ALA A 174 9.19 0.13 2.26
N GLN A 175 8.46 -0.34 3.26
CA GLN A 175 8.48 0.17 4.64
C GLN A 175 9.88 0.17 5.27
N ARG A 176 10.72 -0.78 4.90
CA ARG A 176 12.08 -0.92 5.42
C ARG A 176 12.98 0.28 5.13
N LEU A 177 12.69 1.05 4.10
CA LEU A 177 13.37 2.32 3.85
C LEU A 177 13.16 3.36 4.97
N SER A 178 12.22 3.12 5.89
CA SER A 178 11.93 3.96 7.06
C SER A 178 12.29 3.29 8.39
N GLU A 179 12.78 2.04 8.39
CA GLU A 179 13.18 1.34 9.61
C GLU A 179 14.59 1.77 10.05
N PRO A 180 14.81 2.07 11.35
CA PRO A 180 16.04 2.73 11.83
C PRO A 180 17.35 2.01 11.47
N ASN A 181 17.37 0.66 11.53
CA ASN A 181 18.54 -0.15 11.18
C ASN A 181 18.90 -0.04 9.69
N HIS A 182 17.91 -0.09 8.80
CA HIS A 182 18.10 0.09 7.36
C HIS A 182 18.45 1.52 7.01
N VAL A 183 17.79 2.51 7.61
CA VAL A 183 18.15 3.93 7.45
C VAL A 183 19.60 4.17 7.85
N PHE A 184 20.06 3.60 8.98
CA PHE A 184 21.45 3.70 9.42
C PHE A 184 22.42 3.12 8.38
N ALA A 185 22.14 1.94 7.82
CA ALA A 185 23.02 1.32 6.81
C ALA A 185 23.07 2.15 5.52
N ILE A 186 21.93 2.65 5.05
CA ILE A 186 21.80 3.52 3.87
C ILE A 186 22.58 4.83 4.08
N GLU A 187 22.41 5.50 5.21
CA GLU A 187 23.11 6.74 5.52
C GLU A 187 24.62 6.52 5.68
N MET A 188 25.03 5.41 6.29
CA MET A 188 26.45 5.06 6.41
C MET A 188 27.07 4.86 5.02
N ALA A 189 26.41 4.16 4.10
CA ALA A 189 26.87 3.98 2.73
C ALA A 189 27.03 5.32 1.99
N ARG A 190 26.07 6.24 2.17
CA ARG A 190 26.06 7.57 1.52
C ARG A 190 27.01 8.57 2.16
N SER A 191 27.40 8.36 3.42
CA SER A 191 28.25 9.33 4.19
C SER A 191 29.68 9.46 3.70
N GLY A 192 30.15 8.57 2.83
CA GLY A 192 31.54 8.48 2.40
C GLY A 192 32.52 7.89 3.45
N ARG A 193 32.02 7.51 4.63
CA ARG A 193 32.87 6.91 5.70
C ARG A 193 33.46 5.57 5.27
N LEU A 194 32.77 4.80 4.44
CA LEU A 194 33.26 3.54 3.89
C LEU A 194 34.23 3.75 2.69
N GLY A 195 34.42 4.99 2.24
CA GLY A 195 35.04 5.31 0.97
C GLY A 195 34.04 5.13 -0.18
N GLN A 196 34.57 5.01 -1.41
CA GLN A 196 33.72 4.74 -2.57
C GLN A 196 33.19 3.30 -2.50
N ILE A 197 31.88 3.14 -2.41
CA ILE A 197 31.24 1.81 -2.44
C ILE A 197 31.56 1.15 -3.79
N HIS A 198 32.06 -0.07 -3.75
CA HIS A 198 32.38 -0.86 -4.94
C HIS A 198 31.45 -2.07 -5.11
N THR A 199 30.86 -2.57 -4.01
CA THR A 199 29.92 -3.70 -4.05
C THR A 199 28.78 -3.46 -3.07
N ALA A 200 27.56 -3.70 -3.53
CA ALA A 200 26.38 -3.77 -2.68
C ALA A 200 25.74 -5.16 -2.82
N TYR A 201 25.05 -5.57 -1.78
CA TYR A 201 24.38 -6.87 -1.72
C TYR A 201 22.93 -6.68 -1.30
N ALA A 202 22.03 -7.50 -1.89
CA ALA A 202 20.60 -7.53 -1.54
C ALA A 202 20.08 -8.96 -1.44
N ASP A 203 19.46 -9.31 -0.31
CA ASP A 203 18.81 -10.61 -0.11
C ASP A 203 17.46 -10.64 -0.83
N ILE A 204 17.31 -11.48 -1.84
CA ILE A 204 16.09 -11.60 -2.63
C ILE A 204 15.23 -12.80 -2.24
N ARG A 205 15.65 -13.64 -1.31
CA ARG A 205 14.92 -14.84 -0.85
C ARG A 205 14.27 -15.63 -2.00
N TRP A 206 15.05 -15.97 -3.01
CA TRP A 206 14.60 -16.74 -4.15
C TRP A 206 13.94 -18.06 -3.71
N ARG A 207 12.83 -18.43 -4.33
CA ARG A 207 12.18 -19.73 -4.15
C ARG A 207 12.69 -20.74 -5.18
N ASP A 208 12.38 -22.04 -4.99
CA ASP A 208 12.80 -23.11 -5.91
C ASP A 208 11.94 -23.17 -7.19
N GLY A 209 11.53 -22.01 -7.69
CA GLY A 209 10.74 -21.84 -8.90
C GLY A 209 9.26 -21.56 -8.61
N MET A 210 8.62 -20.96 -9.60
CA MET A 210 7.18 -20.67 -9.59
C MET A 210 6.44 -21.81 -10.31
N ARG A 211 5.26 -22.15 -9.80
CA ARG A 211 4.39 -23.14 -10.42
C ARG A 211 3.69 -22.57 -11.64
N HIS A 212 3.60 -23.39 -12.69
CA HIS A 212 2.88 -23.09 -13.93
C HIS A 212 1.66 -23.98 -14.12
N ASP A 213 1.51 -25.01 -13.28
CA ASP A 213 0.36 -25.92 -13.27
C ASP A 213 -0.86 -25.27 -12.60
N TRP A 214 -1.99 -25.95 -12.74
CA TRP A 214 -3.24 -25.53 -12.11
C TRP A 214 -3.63 -26.54 -11.01
N LEU A 215 -4.23 -26.02 -9.96
CA LEU A 215 -4.92 -26.86 -9.00
C LEU A 215 -6.20 -27.45 -9.62
N PRO A 216 -6.65 -28.63 -9.17
CA PRO A 216 -7.91 -29.19 -9.61
C PRO A 216 -9.08 -28.22 -9.42
N ALA A 217 -10.07 -28.29 -10.31
CA ALA A 217 -11.27 -27.48 -10.18
C ALA A 217 -12.09 -27.88 -8.92
N GLU A 218 -12.54 -26.88 -8.19
CA GLU A 218 -13.48 -27.03 -7.08
C GLU A 218 -14.75 -26.21 -7.36
N PRO A 219 -15.88 -26.50 -6.70
CA PRO A 219 -17.07 -25.65 -6.77
C PRO A 219 -16.77 -24.23 -6.31
N GLU A 220 -17.16 -23.24 -7.10
CA GLU A 220 -17.04 -21.85 -6.71
C GLU A 220 -17.97 -21.55 -5.53
N PRO A 221 -17.52 -20.75 -4.55
CA PRO A 221 -18.42 -20.23 -3.53
C PRO A 221 -19.43 -19.24 -4.13
N PRO A 222 -20.51 -18.91 -3.39
CA PRO A 222 -21.42 -17.84 -3.80
C PRO A 222 -20.68 -16.53 -4.08
N LYS A 223 -21.08 -15.80 -5.12
CA LYS A 223 -20.38 -14.55 -5.54
C LYS A 223 -20.34 -13.46 -4.47
N ASP A 224 -21.32 -13.43 -3.56
CA ASP A 224 -21.31 -12.48 -2.44
C ASP A 224 -20.28 -12.85 -1.37
N GLU A 225 -19.88 -14.12 -1.27
CA GLU A 225 -18.78 -14.58 -0.42
C GLU A 225 -17.42 -14.35 -1.07
N LEU A 226 -17.28 -14.73 -2.36
CA LEU A 226 -16.09 -14.52 -3.18
C LEU A 226 -16.46 -14.51 -4.66
N ASP A 227 -16.30 -13.39 -5.33
CA ASP A 227 -16.35 -13.33 -6.79
C ASP A 227 -15.01 -13.78 -7.37
N TRP A 228 -14.99 -14.98 -7.97
CA TRP A 228 -13.76 -15.59 -8.49
C TRP A 228 -13.18 -14.83 -9.69
N ASP A 229 -14.02 -14.29 -10.57
CA ASP A 229 -13.57 -13.48 -11.70
C ASP A 229 -12.87 -12.20 -11.24
N VAL A 230 -13.43 -11.53 -10.23
CA VAL A 230 -12.81 -10.33 -9.63
C VAL A 230 -11.54 -10.71 -8.87
N TRP A 231 -11.50 -11.87 -8.22
CA TRP A 231 -10.29 -12.36 -7.55
C TRP A 231 -9.16 -12.63 -8.54
N LEU A 232 -9.45 -13.29 -9.68
CA LEU A 232 -8.47 -13.53 -10.76
C LEU A 232 -7.97 -12.22 -11.37
N GLY A 233 -8.88 -11.31 -11.64
CA GLY A 233 -8.56 -9.99 -12.22
C GLY A 233 -7.90 -10.09 -13.58
N PRO A 234 -6.73 -9.46 -13.77
CA PRO A 234 -6.04 -9.41 -15.07
C PRO A 234 -5.31 -10.71 -15.46
N CYS A 235 -5.33 -11.72 -14.60
CA CYS A 235 -4.67 -13.00 -14.90
C CYS A 235 -5.46 -13.84 -15.91
N PRO A 236 -4.79 -14.76 -16.63
CA PRO A 236 -5.49 -15.75 -17.44
C PRO A 236 -6.52 -16.50 -16.59
N TRP A 237 -7.69 -16.77 -17.19
CA TRP A 237 -8.73 -17.51 -16.51
C TRP A 237 -8.26 -18.93 -16.16
N ARG A 238 -8.65 -19.39 -14.97
CA ARG A 238 -8.48 -20.78 -14.50
C ARG A 238 -9.61 -21.14 -13.55
N PRO A 239 -9.91 -22.43 -13.37
CA PRO A 239 -10.96 -22.86 -12.46
C PRO A 239 -10.61 -22.48 -11.01
N TYR A 240 -11.67 -22.26 -10.22
CA TYR A 240 -11.54 -22.00 -8.79
C TYR A 240 -10.90 -23.19 -8.07
N ASN A 241 -10.04 -22.86 -7.13
CA ASN A 241 -9.60 -23.77 -6.07
C ASN A 241 -9.25 -22.97 -4.82
N GLN A 242 -9.74 -23.42 -3.68
CA GLN A 242 -9.53 -22.75 -2.39
C GLN A 242 -8.05 -22.62 -2.01
N GLY A 243 -7.21 -23.54 -2.53
CA GLY A 243 -5.77 -23.50 -2.32
C GLY A 243 -5.08 -22.26 -2.89
N TYR A 244 -5.67 -21.57 -3.87
CA TYR A 244 -5.16 -20.26 -4.31
C TYR A 244 -5.45 -19.13 -3.32
N VAL A 245 -6.58 -19.22 -2.60
CA VAL A 245 -7.10 -18.14 -1.78
C VAL A 245 -6.58 -18.22 -0.34
N ASN A 246 -6.50 -19.43 0.20
CA ASN A 246 -6.13 -19.67 1.59
C ASN A 246 -4.62 -19.57 1.84
N GLY A 247 -4.26 -18.97 2.98
CA GLY A 247 -2.89 -18.96 3.47
C GLY A 247 -1.85 -18.33 2.53
N GLY A 248 -2.29 -17.58 1.52
CA GLY A 248 -1.38 -17.01 0.52
C GLY A 248 -0.92 -18.03 -0.54
N GLY A 249 -1.68 -19.10 -0.78
CA GLY A 249 -1.33 -20.14 -1.76
C GLY A 249 -1.02 -19.62 -3.17
N TRP A 250 -1.63 -18.51 -3.55
CA TRP A 250 -1.38 -17.82 -4.81
C TRP A 250 0.09 -17.36 -5.02
N TYR A 251 0.84 -17.14 -3.96
CA TYR A 251 2.26 -16.73 -4.03
C TYR A 251 3.16 -17.73 -4.76
N HIS A 252 2.72 -18.97 -4.92
CA HIS A 252 3.50 -20.01 -5.58
C HIS A 252 3.29 -20.09 -7.10
N TYR A 253 2.38 -19.28 -7.66
CA TYR A 253 1.99 -19.36 -9.06
C TYR A 253 2.46 -18.17 -9.87
N TYR A 254 3.12 -18.44 -11.00
CA TYR A 254 3.73 -17.46 -11.89
C TYR A 254 2.75 -16.38 -12.37
N ASP A 255 1.49 -16.76 -12.66
CA ASP A 255 0.50 -15.79 -13.15
C ASP A 255 0.01 -14.82 -12.06
N PHE A 256 0.23 -15.13 -10.79
CA PHE A 256 -0.32 -14.36 -9.68
C PHE A 256 0.70 -13.51 -8.93
N ALA A 257 1.98 -13.93 -8.95
CA ALA A 257 3.01 -13.33 -8.13
C ALA A 257 4.35 -13.24 -8.86
N THR A 258 5.26 -12.46 -8.30
CA THR A 258 6.66 -12.43 -8.68
C THR A 258 7.48 -13.30 -7.73
N ASP A 259 8.54 -13.95 -8.22
CA ASP A 259 9.48 -14.67 -7.38
C ASP A 259 10.47 -13.69 -6.71
N VAL A 260 11.38 -13.15 -7.51
CA VAL A 260 12.46 -12.26 -7.04
C VAL A 260 11.92 -10.99 -6.36
N ALA A 261 10.94 -10.33 -6.94
CA ALA A 261 10.45 -9.05 -6.44
C ALA A 261 9.57 -9.18 -5.18
N MET A 262 9.15 -10.38 -4.79
CA MET A 262 8.34 -10.54 -3.58
C MET A 262 9.09 -10.07 -2.31
N TRP A 263 10.36 -10.42 -2.18
CA TRP A 263 11.25 -9.98 -1.09
C TRP A 263 12.28 -8.96 -1.58
N GLY A 264 12.79 -9.16 -2.79
CA GLY A 264 13.78 -8.28 -3.39
C GLY A 264 13.29 -6.84 -3.59
N ALA A 265 11.98 -6.61 -3.67
CA ALA A 265 11.43 -5.25 -3.70
C ALA A 265 11.83 -4.41 -2.46
N HIS A 266 12.06 -5.06 -1.31
CA HIS A 266 12.61 -4.38 -0.13
C HIS A 266 14.12 -4.21 -0.24
N SER A 267 14.87 -5.31 -0.25
CA SER A 267 16.33 -5.31 -0.18
C SER A 267 17.01 -4.62 -1.36
N VAL A 268 16.47 -4.78 -2.58
CA VAL A 268 16.98 -4.04 -3.74
C VAL A 268 16.70 -2.55 -3.62
N ALA A 269 15.52 -2.14 -3.15
CA ALA A 269 15.22 -0.72 -2.92
C ALA A 269 16.17 -0.09 -1.88
N GLN A 270 16.49 -0.82 -0.81
CA GLN A 270 17.46 -0.41 0.21
C GLN A 270 18.86 -0.28 -0.37
N ALA A 271 19.33 -1.28 -1.14
CA ALA A 271 20.63 -1.22 -1.81
C ALA A 271 20.71 -0.04 -2.78
N LEU A 272 19.69 0.18 -3.60
CA LEU A 272 19.63 1.31 -4.53
C LEU A 272 19.60 2.66 -3.81
N ALA A 273 18.88 2.75 -2.68
CA ALA A 273 18.85 3.95 -1.86
C ALA A 273 20.25 4.30 -1.29
N GLY A 274 21.00 3.30 -0.82
CA GLY A 274 22.37 3.50 -0.33
C GLY A 274 23.37 3.90 -1.41
N LEU A 275 23.11 3.50 -2.67
CA LEU A 275 23.98 3.81 -3.82
C LEU A 275 23.66 5.14 -4.51
N ASP A 276 22.61 5.87 -4.06
CA ASP A 276 22.16 7.12 -4.66
C ASP A 276 21.95 7.03 -6.19
N MET A 277 21.00 6.18 -6.59
CA MET A 277 20.75 5.80 -8.00
C MET A 277 20.15 6.90 -8.88
N THR A 278 20.24 8.17 -8.51
CA THR A 278 19.59 9.28 -9.23
C THR A 278 20.01 9.36 -10.71
N ASN A 279 21.25 8.97 -11.02
CA ASN A 279 21.83 9.02 -12.37
C ASN A 279 22.55 7.72 -12.75
N VAL A 280 22.17 6.61 -12.18
CA VAL A 280 22.80 5.31 -12.40
C VAL A 280 21.83 4.36 -13.07
N SER A 281 22.29 3.59 -14.02
CA SER A 281 21.51 2.56 -14.73
C SER A 281 22.17 1.20 -14.60
N PHE A 282 21.39 0.15 -14.75
CA PHE A 282 21.89 -1.21 -14.88
C PHE A 282 22.47 -1.40 -16.28
N ILE A 283 23.67 -1.98 -16.37
CA ILE A 283 24.36 -2.21 -17.64
C ILE A 283 24.32 -3.69 -18.02
N GLU A 284 24.57 -4.57 -17.06
CA GLU A 284 24.81 -5.99 -17.31
C GLU A 284 24.24 -6.83 -16.19
N PHE A 285 23.68 -8.00 -16.55
CA PHE A 285 23.21 -9.00 -15.61
C PHE A 285 23.91 -10.33 -15.91
N GLU A 286 24.61 -10.87 -14.93
CA GLU A 286 25.28 -12.18 -14.99
C GLU A 286 24.66 -13.12 -13.96
N TYR A 287 24.56 -14.38 -14.30
CA TYR A 287 24.11 -15.46 -13.41
C TYR A 287 25.31 -16.32 -13.03
N GLU A 288 25.68 -16.32 -11.77
CA GLU A 288 26.89 -16.98 -11.27
C GLU A 288 26.59 -18.36 -10.63
N GLY A 289 25.82 -19.23 -11.28
CA GLY A 289 25.72 -20.65 -10.94
C GLY A 289 24.52 -21.09 -10.08
N PRO A 290 24.50 -22.34 -9.60
CA PRO A 290 23.31 -22.99 -9.04
C PRO A 290 22.84 -22.42 -7.69
N ASP A 291 23.66 -21.67 -6.97
CA ASP A 291 23.27 -21.00 -5.73
C ASP A 291 22.53 -19.66 -5.98
N ALA A 292 22.11 -19.45 -7.22
CA ALA A 292 21.25 -18.37 -7.66
C ALA A 292 21.73 -16.97 -7.25
N THR A 293 23.02 -16.69 -7.44
CA THR A 293 23.54 -15.35 -7.32
C THR A 293 23.42 -14.62 -8.65
N MET A 294 22.59 -13.60 -8.72
CA MET A 294 22.53 -12.71 -9.86
C MET A 294 23.41 -11.49 -9.58
N VAL A 295 24.32 -11.20 -10.49
CA VAL A 295 25.21 -10.04 -10.39
C VAL A 295 24.83 -9.04 -11.45
N THR A 296 24.68 -7.79 -11.07
CA THR A 296 24.52 -6.69 -12.03
C THR A 296 25.60 -5.64 -11.83
N ARG A 297 26.07 -5.09 -12.93
CA ARG A 297 26.97 -3.93 -12.94
C ARG A 297 26.17 -2.67 -13.21
N LEU A 298 26.46 -1.67 -12.42
CA LEU A 298 25.89 -0.35 -12.54
C LEU A 298 26.79 0.57 -13.36
N SER A 299 26.22 1.58 -14.01
CA SER A 299 26.97 2.52 -14.86
C SER A 299 28.05 3.33 -14.12
N ASN A 300 27.99 3.42 -12.80
CA ASN A 300 29.03 4.00 -11.95
C ASN A 300 30.12 3.00 -11.55
N GLY A 301 30.11 1.77 -12.08
CA GLY A 301 31.07 0.72 -11.79
C GLY A 301 30.80 -0.11 -10.54
N VAL A 302 29.78 0.21 -9.77
CA VAL A 302 29.39 -0.57 -8.58
C VAL A 302 28.80 -1.93 -9.00
N LYS A 303 29.21 -2.99 -8.32
CA LYS A 303 28.65 -4.34 -8.45
C LYS A 303 27.49 -4.48 -7.48
N LEU A 304 26.27 -4.79 -7.95
CA LEU A 304 25.15 -5.17 -7.11
C LEU A 304 24.94 -6.68 -7.20
N VAL A 305 25.01 -7.34 -6.07
CA VAL A 305 24.88 -8.80 -5.94
C VAL A 305 23.53 -9.13 -5.31
N LEU A 306 22.68 -9.78 -6.06
CA LEU A 306 21.41 -10.32 -5.59
C LEU A 306 21.64 -11.78 -5.17
N PHE A 307 21.39 -12.10 -3.90
CA PHE A 307 21.70 -13.43 -3.38
C PHE A 307 20.54 -14.00 -2.57
N ARG A 308 20.55 -15.32 -2.36
CA ARG A 308 19.59 -16.04 -1.54
C ARG A 308 20.20 -16.36 -0.18
N VAL A 309 19.55 -15.96 0.91
CA VAL A 309 19.83 -16.48 2.24
C VAL A 309 19.03 -17.77 2.45
N GLY A 310 19.69 -18.90 2.72
CA GLY A 310 18.97 -20.13 3.03
C GLY A 310 19.57 -21.43 2.49
N GLY A 311 20.74 -21.35 1.84
CA GLY A 311 21.56 -22.50 1.48
C GLY A 311 22.84 -22.59 2.31
N SER A 312 23.98 -22.75 1.69
CA SER A 312 25.29 -22.55 2.32
C SER A 312 25.49 -21.06 2.61
N VAL A 313 25.89 -20.74 3.82
CA VAL A 313 26.11 -19.37 4.25
C VAL A 313 27.21 -18.73 3.38
N TRP A 314 26.84 -17.86 2.48
CA TRP A 314 27.79 -17.13 1.67
C TRP A 314 28.66 -16.22 2.57
N GLU A 315 29.99 -16.36 2.47
CA GLU A 315 30.98 -15.73 3.36
C GLU A 315 30.73 -14.24 3.67
N PRO A 316 30.38 -13.37 2.68
CA PRO A 316 30.11 -11.97 2.95
C PRO A 316 28.87 -11.72 3.83
N CYS A 317 28.01 -12.74 4.00
CA CYS A 317 26.74 -12.63 4.72
C CYS A 317 26.63 -13.61 5.90
N LYS A 318 27.72 -14.15 6.39
CA LYS A 318 27.76 -15.04 7.57
C LYS A 318 27.11 -14.45 8.82
N PHE A 319 27.02 -13.15 8.92
CA PHE A 319 26.42 -12.44 10.04
C PHE A 319 24.94 -12.17 9.85
N TRP A 320 24.38 -12.64 8.73
CA TRP A 320 23.03 -12.29 8.33
C TRP A 320 22.00 -13.22 8.97
N HIS A 321 21.32 -12.70 9.95
CA HIS A 321 20.13 -13.33 10.50
C HIS A 321 18.92 -12.46 10.09
N GLY A 322 17.87 -13.08 9.56
CA GLY A 322 16.67 -12.38 9.16
C GLY A 322 16.47 -12.26 7.65
N ALA A 323 15.50 -11.46 7.26
CA ALA A 323 15.09 -11.24 5.88
C ALA A 323 15.42 -9.83 5.40
N CYS A 324 15.26 -9.61 4.08
CA CYS A 324 15.31 -8.28 3.47
C CYS A 324 16.57 -7.48 3.76
N GLY A 325 17.71 -8.18 3.84
CA GLY A 325 18.94 -7.51 4.18
C GLY A 325 19.65 -6.86 3.01
N GLU A 326 20.46 -5.85 3.32
CA GLU A 326 21.40 -5.20 2.43
C GLU A 326 22.79 -5.06 3.09
N ARG A 327 23.83 -5.01 2.25
CA ARG A 327 25.20 -4.71 2.68
C ARG A 327 25.90 -3.84 1.65
N PHE A 328 26.77 -2.97 2.13
CA PHE A 328 27.58 -2.08 1.33
C PHE A 328 29.05 -2.23 1.70
N ASP A 329 29.89 -2.56 0.73
CA ASP A 329 31.34 -2.72 0.89
C ASP A 329 32.10 -1.58 0.21
N GLY A 330 32.99 -0.97 0.97
CA GLY A 330 33.94 0.03 0.51
C GLY A 330 35.37 -0.28 0.98
N PRO A 331 36.39 0.45 0.52
CA PRO A 331 37.78 0.20 0.85
C PRO A 331 38.13 0.43 2.34
N LYS A 332 37.27 1.10 3.10
CA LYS A 332 37.49 1.40 4.53
C LYS A 332 36.63 0.50 5.45
N GLY A 333 35.83 -0.42 4.91
CA GLY A 333 34.98 -1.33 5.69
C GLY A 333 33.64 -1.53 5.04
N TRP A 334 32.71 -2.09 5.80
CA TRP A 334 31.37 -2.43 5.35
C TRP A 334 30.30 -2.10 6.39
N VAL A 335 29.06 -2.00 5.94
CA VAL A 335 27.86 -1.92 6.80
C VAL A 335 26.77 -2.84 6.25
N ALA A 336 25.98 -3.44 7.11
CA ALA A 336 24.85 -4.27 6.73
C ALA A 336 23.68 -4.08 7.70
N ALA A 337 22.44 -4.30 7.21
CA ALA A 337 21.23 -4.40 8.01
C ALA A 337 20.29 -5.49 7.48
N ALA A 338 19.44 -6.03 8.35
CA ALA A 338 18.41 -7.02 8.03
C ALA A 338 17.28 -6.93 9.06
N ASP A 339 16.10 -7.53 8.77
CA ASP A 339 14.88 -7.43 9.59
C ASP A 339 15.08 -7.81 11.06
N ASP A 340 15.74 -8.93 11.33
CA ASP A 340 15.91 -9.49 12.68
C ASP A 340 17.35 -9.34 13.19
N TYR A 341 18.08 -8.33 12.72
CA TYR A 341 19.44 -8.12 13.17
C TYR A 341 19.45 -7.63 14.62
N SER A 342 19.55 -8.57 15.53
CA SER A 342 19.95 -8.36 16.92
C SER A 342 21.45 -8.67 17.10
N GLY A 343 22.27 -8.03 16.28
CA GLY A 343 23.71 -8.15 16.36
C GLY A 343 24.28 -7.47 17.60
N PRO A 344 25.51 -7.85 18.01
CA PRO A 344 26.17 -7.21 19.15
C PRO A 344 26.45 -5.74 18.92
#